data_4ea79b3911723d88974045b1c03ba650
#
_entry.id   4ea79b3911723d88974045b1c03ba650
#
_cell.length_a   1.000
_cell.length_b   1.000
_cell.length_c   1.000
_cell.angle_alpha   90.00
_cell.angle_beta   90.00
_cell.angle_gamma   90.00
#
_symmetry.space_group_name_H-M   'P 1'
#
loop_
_entity.id
_entity.type
_entity.pdbx_description
1 polymer ?
#
loop_
_entity_poly.entity_id
_entity_poly.type
_entity_poly.pdbx_seq_one_letter_code
_entity_poly.pdbx_strand_id
1 'polypeptide(L)' 'MVVSIEDKEILLENKKIILDITTGYKPNELKVLYDLHNRIYKTNKQPNGCGSCIRSVIISLQKALSKVI' A
#
# COMPACT_ATOMS: atom_id res chain seq x y z
N MET A 1 2.78 -12.48 9.20
CA MET A 1 2.81 -11.00 9.32
C MET A 1 1.73 -10.55 10.28
N VAL A 2 2.08 -9.68 11.21
CA VAL A 2 1.13 -9.12 12.16
C VAL A 2 0.87 -7.66 11.80
N VAL A 3 -0.38 -7.33 11.55
CA VAL A 3 -0.80 -5.96 11.26
C VAL A 3 -1.36 -5.36 12.54
N SER A 4 -0.81 -4.24 12.98
CA SER A 4 -1.29 -3.57 14.18
C SER A 4 -2.69 -2.99 13.96
N ILE A 5 -3.37 -2.65 15.05
CA ILE A 5 -4.70 -2.04 14.97
C ILE A 5 -4.64 -0.72 14.21
N GLU A 6 -3.60 0.08 14.45
CA GLU A 6 -3.40 1.34 13.73
C GLU A 6 -3.21 1.10 12.23
N ASP A 7 -2.39 0.12 11.87
CA ASP A 7 -2.15 -0.19 10.46
C ASP A 7 -3.40 -0.73 9.80
N LYS A 8 -4.18 -1.53 10.52
CA LYS A 8 -5.47 -2.01 10.04
C LYS A 8 -6.40 -0.85 9.71
N GLU A 9 -6.49 0.12 10.60
CA GLU A 9 -7.35 1.29 10.37
C GLU A 9 -6.89 2.08 9.16
N ILE A 10 -5.59 2.29 9.01
CA ILE A 10 -5.02 3.00 7.86
C ILE A 10 -5.31 2.24 6.57
N LEU A 11 -5.17 0.92 6.58
CA LEU A 11 -5.49 0.09 5.42
C LEU A 11 -6.94 0.23 5.02
N LEU A 12 -7.85 0.20 5.99
CA LEU A 12 -9.28 0.33 5.72
C LEU A 12 -9.64 1.73 5.22
N GLU A 13 -9.01 2.76 5.74
CA GLU A 13 -9.22 4.13 5.24
C GLU A 13 -8.78 4.28 3.79
N ASN A 14 -7.74 3.58 3.38
CA ASN A 14 -7.19 3.64 2.03
C ASN A 14 -7.63 2.47 1.16
N LYS A 15 -8.58 1.68 1.61
CA LYS A 15 -9.06 0.50 0.91
C LYS A 15 -9.45 0.80 -0.53
N LYS A 16 -10.17 1.89 -0.74
CA LYS A 16 -10.64 2.26 -2.07
C LYS A 16 -9.47 2.53 -3.00
N ILE A 17 -8.47 3.27 -2.53
CA ILE A 17 -7.28 3.55 -3.33
C ILE A 17 -6.53 2.27 -3.64
N ILE A 18 -6.34 1.42 -2.66
CA ILE A 18 -5.58 0.17 -2.82
C ILE A 18 -6.26 -0.76 -3.82
N LEU A 19 -7.56 -0.86 -3.79
CA LEU A 19 -8.30 -1.77 -4.67
C LEU A 19 -8.54 -1.19 -6.07
N ASP A 20 -8.71 0.13 -6.18
CA ASP A 20 -9.02 0.77 -7.45
C ASP A 20 -7.80 1.19 -8.26
N ILE A 21 -6.61 1.02 -7.72
CA ILE A 21 -5.39 1.50 -8.37
C ILE A 21 -4.93 0.49 -9.44
N THR A 22 -5.63 0.45 -10.55
CA THR A 22 -5.37 -0.53 -11.61
C THR A 22 -4.63 0.06 -12.81
N THR A 23 -4.92 1.28 -13.21
CA THR A 23 -4.38 1.83 -14.44
C THR A 23 -3.75 3.20 -14.32
N GLY A 24 -3.96 3.89 -13.24
CA GLY A 24 -3.38 5.21 -13.06
C GLY A 24 -3.42 5.60 -11.59
N TYR A 25 -2.36 6.18 -11.15
CA TYR A 25 -2.24 6.64 -9.77
C TYR A 25 -1.54 7.99 -9.78
N LYS A 26 -1.99 8.85 -8.90
CA LYS A 26 -1.41 10.17 -8.75
C LYS A 26 -0.18 10.09 -7.86
N PRO A 27 0.79 11.00 -8.00
CA PRO A 27 1.97 11.01 -7.12
C PRO A 27 1.63 11.03 -5.64
N ASN A 28 0.59 11.74 -5.25
CA ASN A 28 0.14 11.79 -3.86
C ASN A 28 -0.32 10.41 -3.36
N GLU A 29 -1.04 9.69 -4.21
CA GLU A 29 -1.51 8.35 -3.87
C GLU A 29 -0.34 7.37 -3.75
N LEU A 30 0.63 7.47 -4.65
CA LEU A 30 1.83 6.64 -4.58
C LEU A 30 2.58 6.86 -3.27
N LYS A 31 2.72 8.09 -2.85
CA LYS A 31 3.42 8.39 -1.62
C LYS A 31 2.72 7.76 -0.42
N VAL A 32 1.40 7.87 -0.37
CA VAL A 32 0.60 7.26 0.70
C VAL A 32 0.79 5.75 0.70
N LEU A 33 0.72 5.12 -0.47
CA LEU A 33 0.87 3.68 -0.60
C LEU A 33 2.25 3.20 -0.17
N TYR A 34 3.30 3.90 -0.57
CA TYR A 34 4.66 3.55 -0.17
C TYR A 34 4.88 3.75 1.33
N ASP A 35 4.38 4.84 1.89
CA ASP A 35 4.49 5.08 3.33
C ASP A 35 3.79 3.98 4.11
N LEU A 36 2.61 3.59 3.68
CA LEU A 36 1.84 2.53 4.32
C LEU A 36 2.56 1.17 4.19
N HIS A 37 3.08 0.86 3.01
CA HIS A 37 3.83 -0.36 2.79
C HIS A 37 5.06 -0.43 3.69
N ASN A 38 5.82 0.67 3.76
CA ASN A 38 7.02 0.72 4.58
C ASN A 38 6.68 0.55 6.05
N ARG A 39 5.57 1.10 6.49
CA ARG A 39 5.11 0.98 7.86
C ARG A 39 4.74 -0.47 8.21
N ILE A 40 3.99 -1.13 7.34
CA ILE A 40 3.49 -2.49 7.59
C ILE A 40 4.61 -3.52 7.48
N TYR A 41 5.42 -3.42 6.44
CA TYR A 41 6.47 -4.39 6.15
C TYR A 41 7.83 -3.99 6.70
N LYS A 42 7.91 -2.82 7.35
CA LYS A 42 9.14 -2.29 7.92
C LYS A 42 10.26 -2.20 6.89
N THR A 43 9.92 -1.68 5.73
CA THR A 43 10.84 -1.44 4.64
C THR A 43 11.10 0.06 4.49
N ASN A 44 12.01 0.41 3.57
CA ASN A 44 12.38 1.80 3.35
C ASN A 44 12.36 2.13 1.86
N LYS A 45 11.35 1.62 1.16
CA LYS A 45 11.21 1.86 -0.26
C LYS A 45 10.70 3.26 -0.54
N GLN A 46 11.11 3.82 -1.66
CA GLN A 46 10.67 5.15 -2.07
C GLN A 46 10.04 5.09 -3.46
N PRO A 47 9.04 5.93 -3.73
CA PRO A 47 8.43 5.99 -5.04
C PRO A 47 9.47 6.37 -6.09
N ASN A 48 9.54 5.60 -7.15
CA ASN A 48 10.40 5.88 -8.29
C ASN A 48 9.65 5.52 -9.56
N GLY A 49 10.29 5.68 -10.70
CA GLY A 49 9.65 5.40 -11.98
C GLY A 49 9.54 3.91 -12.34
N CYS A 50 9.81 3.02 -11.42
CA CYS A 50 9.78 1.59 -11.69
C CYS A 50 8.36 1.04 -11.60
N GLY A 51 7.76 0.72 -12.73
CA GLY A 51 6.38 0.21 -12.77
C GLY A 51 6.21 -1.13 -12.05
N SER A 52 7.17 -2.04 -12.19
CA SER A 52 7.08 -3.32 -11.50
C SER A 52 7.28 -3.19 -9.99
N CYS A 53 8.08 -2.23 -9.56
CA CYS A 53 8.24 -1.94 -8.12
C CYS A 53 6.93 -1.42 -7.53
N ILE A 54 6.27 -0.52 -8.23
CA ILE A 54 4.98 0.03 -7.81
C ILE A 54 3.93 -1.08 -7.73
N ARG A 55 3.87 -1.92 -8.74
CA ARG A 55 2.93 -3.04 -8.78
C ARG A 55 3.17 -3.99 -7.60
N SER A 56 4.43 -4.25 -7.29
CA SER A 56 4.79 -5.12 -6.16
C SER A 56 4.30 -4.55 -4.84
N VAL A 57 4.45 -3.25 -4.64
CA VAL A 57 3.96 -2.57 -3.44
C VAL A 57 2.44 -2.67 -3.34
N ILE A 58 1.74 -2.42 -4.45
CA ILE A 58 0.27 -2.49 -4.49
C ILE A 58 -0.21 -3.89 -4.16
N ILE A 59 0.39 -4.91 -4.76
CA ILE A 59 0.02 -6.31 -4.50
C ILE A 59 0.23 -6.65 -3.03
N SER A 60 1.35 -6.22 -2.46
CA SER A 60 1.63 -6.46 -1.05
C SER A 60 0.58 -5.81 -0.15
N LEU A 61 0.16 -4.59 -0.47
CA LEU A 61 -0.87 -3.90 0.29
C LEU A 61 -2.23 -4.58 0.14
N GLN A 62 -2.55 -5.07 -1.06
CA GLN A 62 -3.79 -5.82 -1.27
C GLN A 62 -3.82 -7.10 -0.45
N LYS A 63 -2.69 -7.79 -0.35
CA LYS A 63 -2.58 -8.98 0.50
C LYS A 63 -2.77 -8.63 1.97
N ALA A 64 -2.14 -7.56 2.44
CA ALA A 64 -2.31 -7.10 3.82
C ALA A 64 -3.75 -6.73 4.10
N LEU A 65 -4.39 -6.03 3.17
CA LEU A 65 -5.79 -5.63 3.31
C LEU A 65 -6.71 -6.86 3.40
N SER A 66 -6.46 -7.88 2.59
CA SER A 66 -7.30 -9.08 2.60
C SER A 66 -7.21 -9.84 3.93
N LYS A 67 -6.14 -9.65 4.69
CA LYS A 67 -5.99 -10.30 5.99
C LYS A 67 -6.74 -9.57 7.10
N VAL A 68 -7.10 -8.31 6.90
CA VAL A 68 -7.78 -7.51 7.92
C VAL A 68 -9.26 -7.26 7.60
N ILE A 69 -9.72 -7.68 6.44
CA ILE A 69 -11.14 -7.57 6.06
C ILE A 69 -11.95 -8.71 6.68
#